data_c922c67361e21fd50292a7807013fd50
#
_entry.id   c922c67361e21fd50292a7807013fd50
#
_cell.length_a   1.000
_cell.length_b   1.000
_cell.length_c   1.000
_cell.angle_alpha   90.00
_cell.angle_beta   90.00
_cell.angle_gamma   90.00
#
_symmetry.space_group_name_H-M   'P 1'
#
loop_
_entity.id
_entity.type
_entity.pdbx_description
1 polymer ?
#
loop_
_entity_poly.entity_id
_entity_poly.type
_entity_poly.pdbx_seq_one_letter_code
_entity_poly.pdbx_strand_id
1 'polypeptide(L)'
;MSSYVSSTYIIERSRRMGIVAQCQRELQQATQEAQANREAWLAMLDRRNRTQSELNNKERLEKSEAQLQYVQLQEQRKRRAVQLKQMLQRAEQSVKQLEALGADGTMRERLHTMKQGLSMFGASEELLAQVKHFNLEELPRRKEQMMQQRQASQEQQLQRAKRQMSVQVKDGSTNFVSMQTEPEQQKPQHKVPWDLFIQRLKILCEKEEKLGESQAHQMLEEARQTAPARRNLFLLQKQDQMEQLEQQLAALEDVRQIGDAHRQQLQDQYLALCMLCGEQTVLTSSADTTELELENARLFHQYRQEKERQYVTNALSRVLEQFGIEFEEMQTTANGHLHLKYQVSQQAQLHITRSDTGAFEMQFAGTIEGETASMDEKRQILEQAHSFCSHLPKIAAALQQYGIQFDQTAMQEPNEETVAIHSIGQNRSLQQSKKQMKMPQ
;
A
#
# COMPACT_ATOMS: atom_id res chain seq x y z
N MET A 1 49.30 -11.66 -39.49
CA MET A 1 47.97 -12.35 -39.33
C MET A 1 48.15 -13.47 -38.32
N SER A 2 47.23 -13.62 -37.38
CA SER A 2 47.37 -14.65 -36.34
C SER A 2 46.87 -16.00 -36.87
N SER A 3 47.45 -17.13 -36.42
CA SER A 3 46.88 -18.45 -36.65
C SER A 3 45.53 -18.54 -35.96
N TYR A 4 44.49 -18.86 -36.67
CA TYR A 4 43.15 -18.95 -36.15
C TYR A 4 42.37 -20.14 -36.69
N VAL A 5 41.44 -20.63 -35.91
CA VAL A 5 40.46 -21.63 -36.33
C VAL A 5 39.07 -21.01 -36.13
N SER A 6 38.35 -20.88 -37.23
CA SER A 6 36.94 -20.50 -37.18
C SER A 6 36.08 -21.75 -37.28
N SER A 7 35.07 -21.83 -36.44
CA SER A 7 34.19 -22.98 -36.38
C SER A 7 32.75 -22.56 -35.93
N THR A 8 31.81 -23.35 -36.36
CA THR A 8 30.41 -23.24 -35.87
C THR A 8 30.06 -24.48 -35.09
N TYR A 9 29.06 -24.38 -34.27
CA TYR A 9 28.55 -25.52 -33.51
C TYR A 9 27.05 -25.70 -33.68
N ILE A 10 26.62 -26.95 -33.63
CA ILE A 10 25.21 -27.33 -33.61
C ILE A 10 24.97 -28.21 -32.37
N ILE A 11 23.99 -27.84 -31.53
CA ILE A 11 23.58 -28.68 -30.40
C ILE A 11 22.58 -29.71 -30.93
N GLU A 12 22.80 -30.99 -30.63
CA GLU A 12 21.86 -32.06 -30.96
C GLU A 12 20.47 -31.79 -30.39
N ARG A 13 19.46 -32.16 -31.19
CA ARG A 13 18.04 -31.91 -30.83
C ARG A 13 17.67 -32.44 -29.43
N SER A 14 18.18 -33.63 -29.08
CA SER A 14 17.92 -34.23 -27.73
C SER A 14 18.45 -33.37 -26.61
N ARG A 15 19.66 -32.82 -26.73
CA ARG A 15 20.31 -31.94 -25.75
C ARG A 15 19.63 -30.59 -25.70
N ARG A 16 19.30 -30.01 -26.87
CA ARG A 16 18.55 -28.76 -26.95
C ARG A 16 17.18 -28.88 -26.27
N MET A 17 16.46 -30.00 -26.50
CA MET A 17 15.19 -30.26 -25.79
C MET A 17 15.37 -30.36 -24.27
N GLY A 18 16.48 -30.96 -23.81
CA GLY A 18 16.83 -30.99 -22.38
C GLY A 18 17.05 -29.60 -21.79
N ILE A 19 17.76 -28.73 -22.50
CA ILE A 19 17.98 -27.33 -22.09
C ILE A 19 16.65 -26.57 -22.03
N VAL A 20 15.81 -26.70 -23.06
CA VAL A 20 14.47 -26.07 -23.09
C VAL A 20 13.62 -26.53 -21.90
N ALA A 21 13.60 -27.85 -21.61
CA ALA A 21 12.85 -28.39 -20.47
C ALA A 21 13.40 -27.87 -19.12
N GLN A 22 14.70 -27.66 -19.04
CA GLN A 22 15.32 -27.03 -17.87
C GLN A 22 14.90 -25.54 -17.73
N CYS A 23 14.99 -24.77 -18.82
CA CYS A 23 14.53 -23.36 -18.83
C CYS A 23 13.06 -23.24 -18.44
N GLN A 24 12.20 -24.13 -18.91
CA GLN A 24 10.78 -24.16 -18.55
C GLN A 24 10.56 -24.43 -17.06
N ARG A 25 11.31 -25.36 -16.47
CA ARG A 25 11.24 -25.66 -15.02
C ARG A 25 11.72 -24.47 -14.20
N GLU A 26 12.84 -23.86 -14.58
CA GLU A 26 13.38 -22.67 -13.89
C GLU A 26 12.41 -21.49 -13.99
N LEU A 27 11.78 -21.27 -15.16
CA LEU A 27 10.73 -20.26 -15.32
C LEU A 27 9.50 -20.57 -14.44
N GLN A 28 9.06 -21.82 -14.42
CA GLN A 28 7.91 -22.19 -13.59
C GLN A 28 8.19 -21.96 -12.11
N GLN A 29 9.37 -22.30 -11.62
CA GLN A 29 9.78 -22.05 -10.25
C GLN A 29 9.85 -20.54 -9.96
N ALA A 30 10.51 -19.77 -10.82
CA ALA A 30 10.61 -18.31 -10.65
C ALA A 30 9.22 -17.62 -10.70
N THR A 31 8.32 -18.12 -11.54
CA THR A 31 6.93 -17.62 -11.60
C THR A 31 6.18 -17.91 -10.29
N GLN A 32 6.34 -19.11 -9.72
CA GLN A 32 5.73 -19.45 -8.42
C GLN A 32 6.29 -18.56 -7.29
N GLU A 33 7.58 -18.30 -7.28
CA GLU A 33 8.22 -17.38 -6.33
C GLU A 33 7.69 -15.95 -6.49
N ALA A 34 7.53 -15.46 -7.72
CA ALA A 34 6.93 -14.15 -7.99
C ALA A 34 5.48 -14.06 -7.51
N GLN A 35 4.68 -15.11 -7.72
CA GLN A 35 3.31 -15.20 -7.20
C GLN A 35 3.27 -15.17 -5.67
N ALA A 36 4.09 -15.98 -5.01
CA ALA A 36 4.15 -16.03 -3.56
C ALA A 36 4.56 -14.69 -2.95
N ASN A 37 5.54 -14.00 -3.55
CA ASN A 37 5.98 -12.68 -3.12
C ASN A 37 4.87 -11.63 -3.29
N ARG A 38 4.13 -11.68 -4.39
CA ARG A 38 2.97 -10.81 -4.61
C ARG A 38 1.86 -11.04 -3.58
N GLU A 39 1.51 -12.30 -3.32
CA GLU A 39 0.49 -12.65 -2.33
C GLU A 39 0.90 -12.20 -0.92
N ALA A 40 2.17 -12.37 -0.55
CA ALA A 40 2.70 -11.90 0.72
C ALA A 40 2.62 -10.37 0.82
N TRP A 41 2.93 -9.66 -0.26
CA TRP A 41 2.83 -8.19 -0.32
C TRP A 41 1.39 -7.70 -0.21
N LEU A 42 0.43 -8.33 -0.92
CA LEU A 42 -0.99 -8.04 -0.83
C LEU A 42 -1.53 -8.29 0.59
N ALA A 43 -1.16 -9.40 1.21
CA ALA A 43 -1.53 -9.70 2.59
C ALA A 43 -0.99 -8.66 3.59
N MET A 44 0.22 -8.12 3.34
CA MET A 44 0.79 -7.03 4.13
C MET A 44 0.01 -5.73 3.95
N LEU A 45 -0.38 -5.39 2.71
CA LEU A 45 -1.22 -4.22 2.41
C LEU A 45 -2.59 -4.33 3.08
N ASP A 46 -3.23 -5.49 3.03
CA ASP A 46 -4.52 -5.72 3.69
C ASP A 46 -4.43 -5.54 5.20
N ARG A 47 -3.37 -6.06 5.83
CA ARG A 47 -3.12 -5.84 7.27
C ARG A 47 -2.95 -4.35 7.57
N ARG A 48 -2.16 -3.64 6.76
CA ARG A 48 -1.97 -2.19 6.89
C ARG A 48 -3.28 -1.43 6.75
N ASN A 49 -4.10 -1.77 5.76
CA ASN A 49 -5.39 -1.13 5.52
C ASN A 49 -6.37 -1.39 6.67
N ARG A 50 -6.39 -2.61 7.24
CA ARG A 50 -7.20 -2.94 8.43
C ARG A 50 -6.77 -2.14 9.64
N THR A 51 -5.46 -2.09 9.94
CA THR A 51 -4.96 -1.28 11.07
C THR A 51 -5.25 0.20 10.89
N GLN A 52 -5.13 0.75 9.67
CA GLN A 52 -5.49 2.14 9.38
C GLN A 52 -6.99 2.39 9.54
N SER A 53 -7.83 1.46 9.12
CA SER A 53 -9.28 1.54 9.30
C SER A 53 -9.66 1.49 10.78
N GLU A 54 -9.03 0.62 11.57
CA GLU A 54 -9.22 0.54 13.02
C GLU A 54 -8.80 1.84 13.74
N LEU A 55 -7.66 2.42 13.36
CA LEU A 55 -7.20 3.71 13.87
C LEU A 55 -8.19 4.84 13.53
N ASN A 56 -8.66 4.90 12.29
CA ASN A 56 -9.64 5.89 11.85
C ASN A 56 -10.97 5.75 12.63
N ASN A 57 -11.41 4.51 12.85
CA ASN A 57 -12.62 4.24 13.63
C ASN A 57 -12.45 4.65 15.10
N LYS A 58 -11.29 4.37 15.71
CA LYS A 58 -10.96 4.80 17.06
C LYS A 58 -10.96 6.32 17.19
N GLU A 59 -10.31 7.04 16.25
CA GLU A 59 -10.35 8.51 16.20
C GLU A 59 -11.78 9.05 16.06
N ARG A 60 -12.63 8.42 15.25
CA ARG A 60 -14.05 8.83 15.10
C ARG A 60 -14.80 8.64 16.38
N LEU A 61 -14.59 7.53 17.12
CA LEU A 61 -15.21 7.29 18.41
C LEU A 61 -14.74 8.32 19.45
N GLU A 62 -13.43 8.56 19.57
CA GLU A 62 -12.88 9.56 20.50
C GLU A 62 -13.43 10.97 20.21
N LYS A 63 -13.52 11.37 18.93
CA LYS A 63 -14.12 12.64 18.52
C LYS A 63 -15.61 12.71 18.88
N SER A 64 -16.36 11.62 18.69
CA SER A 64 -17.77 11.55 19.04
C SER A 64 -18.00 11.64 20.56
N GLU A 65 -17.17 10.96 21.36
CA GLU A 65 -17.21 11.02 22.83
C GLU A 65 -16.85 12.42 23.34
N ALA A 66 -15.82 13.04 22.76
CA ALA A 66 -15.44 14.43 23.10
C ALA A 66 -16.56 15.43 22.76
N GLN A 67 -17.22 15.26 21.61
CA GLN A 67 -18.40 16.05 21.26
C GLN A 67 -19.55 15.86 22.24
N LEU A 68 -19.82 14.63 22.63
CA LEU A 68 -20.91 14.31 23.59
C LEU A 68 -20.60 14.90 24.94
N GLN A 69 -19.37 14.82 25.44
CA GLN A 69 -18.96 15.48 26.68
C GLN A 69 -19.06 17.00 26.56
N TYR A 70 -18.67 17.58 25.43
CA TYR A 70 -18.84 19.03 25.24
C TYR A 70 -20.32 19.48 25.27
N VAL A 71 -21.21 18.73 24.63
CA VAL A 71 -22.65 19.00 24.64
C VAL A 71 -23.20 18.88 26.05
N GLN A 72 -22.83 17.83 26.80
CA GLN A 72 -23.23 17.67 28.19
C GLN A 72 -22.77 18.83 29.08
N LEU A 73 -21.52 19.28 28.92
CA LEU A 73 -20.99 20.45 29.63
C LEU A 73 -21.76 21.72 29.29
N GLN A 74 -22.08 21.92 28.02
CA GLN A 74 -22.89 23.05 27.58
C GLN A 74 -24.29 23.04 28.17
N GLU A 75 -24.94 21.88 28.23
CA GLU A 75 -26.24 21.75 28.87
C GLU A 75 -26.18 22.00 30.39
N GLN A 76 -25.19 21.48 31.08
CA GLN A 76 -24.96 21.74 32.48
C GLN A 76 -24.78 23.24 32.75
N ARG A 77 -23.99 23.93 31.94
CA ARG A 77 -23.82 25.40 32.04
C ARG A 77 -25.14 26.12 31.82
N LYS A 78 -25.94 25.72 30.82
CA LYS A 78 -27.29 26.29 30.60
C LYS A 78 -28.19 26.10 31.77
N ARG A 79 -28.27 24.86 32.34
CA ARG A 79 -29.08 24.55 33.52
C ARG A 79 -28.65 25.39 34.74
N ARG A 80 -27.36 25.51 35.01
CA ARG A 80 -26.80 26.37 36.08
C ARG A 80 -27.18 27.85 35.87
N ALA A 81 -27.09 28.36 34.64
CA ALA A 81 -27.46 29.73 34.34
C ALA A 81 -28.95 30.01 34.59
N VAL A 82 -29.83 29.06 34.25
CA VAL A 82 -31.27 29.16 34.53
C VAL A 82 -31.53 29.15 36.06
N GLN A 83 -30.91 28.23 36.80
CA GLN A 83 -31.02 28.13 38.25
C GLN A 83 -30.55 29.44 38.93
N LEU A 84 -29.40 29.97 38.53
CA LEU A 84 -28.87 31.24 39.06
C LEU A 84 -29.81 32.40 38.80
N LYS A 85 -30.35 32.52 37.57
CA LYS A 85 -31.34 33.58 37.28
C LYS A 85 -32.59 33.49 38.18
N GLN A 86 -33.12 32.27 38.34
CA GLN A 86 -34.28 32.06 39.22
C GLN A 86 -33.99 32.42 40.70
N MET A 87 -32.79 32.00 41.18
CA MET A 87 -32.39 32.29 42.55
C MET A 87 -32.16 33.80 42.78
N LEU A 88 -31.54 34.49 41.81
CA LEU A 88 -31.37 35.96 41.87
C LEU A 88 -32.68 36.70 41.78
N GLN A 89 -33.67 36.23 41.01
CA GLN A 89 -35.02 36.80 40.99
C GLN A 89 -35.73 36.65 42.36
N ARG A 90 -35.62 35.45 43.00
CA ARG A 90 -36.17 35.22 44.36
C ARG A 90 -35.47 36.12 45.37
N ALA A 91 -34.14 36.24 45.30
CA ALA A 91 -33.37 37.15 46.14
C ALA A 91 -33.83 38.60 45.98
N GLU A 92 -34.06 39.04 44.75
CA GLU A 92 -34.55 40.41 44.46
C GLU A 92 -35.91 40.67 45.08
N GLN A 93 -36.84 39.71 44.99
CA GLN A 93 -38.13 39.83 45.65
C GLN A 93 -38.00 39.88 47.16
N SER A 94 -37.10 39.08 47.75
CA SER A 94 -36.86 39.08 49.20
C SER A 94 -36.20 40.37 49.70
N VAL A 95 -35.21 40.90 48.89
CA VAL A 95 -34.59 42.22 49.20
C VAL A 95 -35.60 43.33 49.13
N LYS A 96 -36.48 43.39 48.11
CA LYS A 96 -37.59 44.39 48.06
C LYS A 96 -38.53 44.33 49.26
N GLN A 97 -38.82 43.12 49.72
CA GLN A 97 -39.60 42.93 50.91
C GLN A 97 -38.89 43.48 52.17
N LEU A 98 -37.61 43.24 52.33
CA LEU A 98 -36.79 43.76 53.43
C LEU A 98 -36.66 45.26 53.37
N GLU A 99 -36.52 45.89 52.22
CA GLU A 99 -36.52 47.36 52.04
C GLU A 99 -37.87 47.96 52.44
N ALA A 100 -38.97 47.31 52.02
CA ALA A 100 -40.35 47.73 52.52
C ALA A 100 -40.53 47.63 54.03
N LEU A 101 -39.69 46.78 54.66
CA LEU A 101 -39.64 46.69 56.12
C LEU A 101 -38.67 47.69 56.78
N GLY A 102 -37.99 48.53 55.97
CA GLY A 102 -37.07 49.58 56.43
C GLY A 102 -35.59 49.10 56.53
N ALA A 103 -35.23 48.01 55.86
CA ALA A 103 -33.82 47.58 55.81
C ALA A 103 -32.95 48.59 55.05
N ASP A 104 -31.70 48.70 55.45
CA ASP A 104 -30.68 49.49 54.78
C ASP A 104 -30.36 48.90 53.41
N GLY A 105 -29.76 49.70 52.45
CA GLY A 105 -29.46 49.29 51.04
C GLY A 105 -28.36 48.27 50.88
N THR A 106 -27.70 47.78 51.94
CA THR A 106 -26.57 46.86 51.88
C THR A 106 -26.87 45.55 51.18
N MET A 107 -28.07 44.99 51.36
CA MET A 107 -28.51 43.79 50.69
C MET A 107 -28.78 43.97 49.19
N ARG A 108 -29.20 45.17 48.78
CA ARG A 108 -29.38 45.57 47.40
C ARG A 108 -28.01 45.64 46.68
N GLU A 109 -27.02 46.27 47.31
CA GLU A 109 -25.66 46.35 46.76
C GLU A 109 -25.05 44.96 46.57
N ARG A 110 -25.14 44.06 47.52
CA ARG A 110 -24.69 42.67 47.40
C ARG A 110 -25.40 41.91 46.26
N LEU A 111 -26.73 42.06 46.16
CA LEU A 111 -27.50 41.46 45.07
C LEU A 111 -27.07 42.03 43.73
N HIS A 112 -26.75 43.34 43.64
CA HIS A 112 -26.24 44.00 42.43
C HIS A 112 -24.90 43.44 42.02
N THR A 113 -23.97 43.28 42.96
CA THR A 113 -22.66 42.68 42.75
C THR A 113 -22.79 41.24 42.22
N MET A 114 -23.69 40.42 42.75
CA MET A 114 -23.95 39.07 42.26
C MET A 114 -24.55 39.04 40.83
N LYS A 115 -25.45 40.00 40.52
CA LYS A 115 -25.99 40.16 39.15
C LYS A 115 -24.93 40.61 38.16
N GLN A 116 -24.02 41.53 38.53
CA GLN A 116 -22.86 41.87 37.73
C GLN A 116 -21.92 40.67 37.53
N GLY A 117 -21.63 39.90 38.58
CA GLY A 117 -20.86 38.67 38.50
C GLY A 117 -21.44 37.68 37.47
N LEU A 118 -22.75 37.49 37.41
CA LEU A 118 -23.40 36.65 36.42
C LEU A 118 -23.24 37.20 35.00
N SER A 119 -23.27 38.50 34.79
CA SER A 119 -23.10 39.13 33.46
C SER A 119 -21.66 39.11 33.00
N MET A 120 -20.66 39.24 33.87
CA MET A 120 -19.25 39.30 33.55
C MET A 120 -18.61 37.90 33.46
N PHE A 121 -18.90 37.01 34.37
CA PHE A 121 -18.21 35.70 34.52
C PHE A 121 -19.10 34.50 34.17
N GLY A 122 -20.37 34.74 33.87
CA GLY A 122 -21.34 33.68 33.59
C GLY A 122 -21.74 32.86 34.84
N ALA A 123 -22.29 31.66 34.63
CA ALA A 123 -22.79 30.79 35.68
C ALA A 123 -21.67 29.93 36.29
N SER A 124 -20.75 30.53 37.05
CA SER A 124 -19.71 29.80 37.79
C SER A 124 -20.27 29.07 39.01
N GLU A 125 -19.55 28.03 39.48
CA GLU A 125 -19.92 27.29 40.70
C GLU A 125 -19.80 28.17 41.95
N GLU A 126 -18.78 29.01 41.97
CA GLU A 126 -18.57 29.97 43.07
C GLU A 126 -19.71 30.96 43.20
N LEU A 127 -20.15 31.53 42.05
CA LEU A 127 -21.31 32.43 42.08
C LEU A 127 -22.59 31.72 42.51
N LEU A 128 -22.76 30.46 42.08
CA LEU A 128 -23.90 29.65 42.53
C LEU A 128 -23.88 29.41 44.05
N ALA A 129 -22.70 29.11 44.61
CA ALA A 129 -22.54 28.94 46.06
C ALA A 129 -22.81 30.26 46.81
N GLN A 130 -22.30 31.40 46.31
CA GLN A 130 -22.55 32.72 46.90
C GLN A 130 -24.04 33.09 46.89
N VAL A 131 -24.74 32.85 45.78
CA VAL A 131 -26.19 33.14 45.65
C VAL A 131 -27.01 32.19 46.53
N LYS A 132 -26.60 30.92 46.68
CA LYS A 132 -27.22 29.99 47.61
C LYS A 132 -27.07 30.45 49.06
N HIS A 133 -25.85 30.77 49.47
CA HIS A 133 -25.58 31.28 50.83
C HIS A 133 -26.39 32.56 51.11
N PHE A 134 -26.41 33.50 50.18
CA PHE A 134 -27.19 34.72 50.29
C PHE A 134 -28.69 34.44 50.51
N ASN A 135 -29.28 33.56 49.69
CA ASN A 135 -30.68 33.23 49.76
C ASN A 135 -31.09 32.41 51.00
N LEU A 136 -30.24 31.46 51.40
CA LEU A 136 -30.58 30.49 52.44
C LEU A 136 -30.18 30.97 53.86
N GLU A 137 -29.13 31.77 53.95
CA GLU A 137 -28.59 32.16 55.27
C GLU A 137 -28.73 33.69 55.55
N GLU A 138 -28.25 34.51 54.66
CA GLU A 138 -28.16 35.94 54.90
C GLU A 138 -29.52 36.63 54.86
N LEU A 139 -30.31 36.39 53.81
CA LEU A 139 -31.65 36.99 53.71
C LEU A 139 -32.57 36.57 54.81
N PRO A 140 -32.72 35.28 55.25
CA PRO A 140 -33.54 34.88 56.37
C PRO A 140 -33.07 35.49 57.66
N ARG A 141 -31.74 35.49 57.97
CA ARG A 141 -31.23 36.12 59.22
C ARG A 141 -31.54 37.60 59.27
N ARG A 142 -31.41 38.31 58.17
CA ARG A 142 -31.74 39.74 58.14
C ARG A 142 -33.23 39.99 58.31
N LYS A 143 -34.03 39.15 57.68
CA LYS A 143 -35.48 39.20 57.84
C LYS A 143 -35.92 38.99 59.33
N GLU A 144 -35.31 38.00 59.96
CA GLU A 144 -35.56 37.72 61.36
C GLU A 144 -35.13 38.87 62.28
N GLN A 145 -33.93 39.44 62.05
CA GLN A 145 -33.46 40.63 62.75
C GLN A 145 -34.43 41.83 62.62
N MET A 146 -34.90 42.10 61.42
CA MET A 146 -35.85 43.16 61.17
C MET A 146 -37.24 42.92 61.84
N MET A 147 -37.70 41.64 61.84
CA MET A 147 -38.92 41.27 62.50
C MET A 147 -38.78 41.43 64.02
N GLN A 148 -37.68 41.00 64.63
CA GLN A 148 -37.37 41.18 66.02
C GLN A 148 -37.29 42.67 66.42
N GLN A 149 -36.62 43.52 65.60
CA GLN A 149 -36.57 44.94 65.80
C GLN A 149 -37.94 45.61 65.68
N ARG A 150 -38.77 45.16 64.71
CA ARG A 150 -40.14 45.64 64.60
C ARG A 150 -40.99 45.17 65.79
N GLN A 151 -40.84 43.91 66.22
CA GLN A 151 -41.57 43.43 67.42
C GLN A 151 -41.14 44.22 68.65
N ALA A 152 -39.84 44.42 68.83
CA ALA A 152 -39.33 45.22 69.95
C ALA A 152 -39.86 46.70 69.90
N SER A 153 -39.89 47.29 68.70
CA SER A 153 -40.47 48.64 68.54
C SER A 153 -41.95 48.66 68.59
N GLN A 154 -42.66 47.58 68.17
CA GLN A 154 -44.09 47.45 68.38
C GLN A 154 -44.42 47.11 69.82
N GLU A 155 -43.63 46.33 70.56
CA GLU A 155 -43.75 46.12 71.98
C GLU A 155 -43.54 47.42 72.76
N GLN A 156 -42.58 48.23 72.37
CA GLN A 156 -42.39 49.56 72.89
C GLN A 156 -43.58 50.48 72.54
N GLN A 157 -44.12 50.38 71.34
CA GLN A 157 -45.34 51.08 70.92
C GLN A 157 -46.58 50.46 71.53
N LEU A 158 -46.66 49.11 71.70
CA LEU A 158 -47.76 48.41 72.38
C LEU A 158 -47.73 48.64 73.85
N GLN A 159 -46.56 48.75 74.51
CA GLN A 159 -46.44 49.25 75.85
C GLN A 159 -46.97 50.69 75.98
N ARG A 160 -46.80 51.50 74.92
CA ARG A 160 -47.44 52.83 74.80
C ARG A 160 -48.88 52.78 74.31
N ALA A 161 -49.30 51.73 73.55
CA ALA A 161 -50.63 51.54 72.95
C ALA A 161 -51.48 50.43 73.65
N LYS A 162 -50.95 49.67 74.64
CA LYS A 162 -51.74 48.82 75.54
C LYS A 162 -52.83 49.60 76.29
N ARG A 163 -53.02 50.87 75.98
CA ARG A 163 -54.14 51.73 76.37
C ARG A 163 -55.27 51.80 75.31
N GLN A 164 -55.14 51.13 74.12
CA GLN A 164 -56.20 51.16 73.12
C GLN A 164 -56.22 49.85 72.24
N MET A 165 -57.19 48.99 72.56
CA MET A 165 -58.05 48.00 71.84
C MET A 165 -57.61 47.39 70.48
N SER A 166 -57.59 46.08 70.48
CA SER A 166 -58.19 44.86 69.84
C SER A 166 -58.80 44.92 68.40
N VAL A 167 -58.74 43.72 67.74
CA VAL A 167 -59.75 42.97 66.91
C VAL A 167 -59.47 42.59 65.48
N GLN A 168 -59.42 41.25 65.26
CA GLN A 168 -59.96 40.29 64.22
C GLN A 168 -59.39 40.26 62.80
N VAL A 169 -59.05 39.14 62.29
CA VAL A 169 -59.39 37.73 61.91
C VAL A 169 -59.73 37.50 60.41
N LYS A 170 -59.16 36.42 59.83
CA LYS A 170 -59.60 35.33 58.90
C LYS A 170 -59.18 35.33 57.43
N ASP A 171 -58.62 34.28 57.02
CA ASP A 171 -58.79 32.98 56.27
C ASP A 171 -58.85 32.99 54.71
N GLY A 172 -58.33 31.95 54.09
CA GLY A 172 -58.88 31.32 52.91
C GLY A 172 -57.90 30.68 51.86
N SER A 173 -58.05 29.44 51.69
CA SER A 173 -57.37 28.34 50.98
C SER A 173 -57.75 28.23 49.50
N THR A 174 -56.99 27.52 48.69
CA THR A 174 -57.17 26.24 47.94
C THR A 174 -56.70 26.22 46.43
N ASN A 175 -56.10 25.19 46.05
CA ASN A 175 -56.25 24.00 45.21
C ASN A 175 -55.55 23.90 43.84
N PHE A 176 -55.08 22.68 43.63
CA PHE A 176 -54.31 22.09 42.47
C PHE A 176 -55.18 21.40 41.44
N VAL A 177 -54.68 21.25 40.15
CA VAL A 177 -54.95 20.08 39.28
C VAL A 177 -53.74 19.79 38.38
N SER A 178 -53.46 18.49 38.26
CA SER A 178 -52.40 17.86 37.46
C SER A 178 -52.93 17.27 36.11
N MET A 179 -52.13 17.23 35.06
CA MET A 179 -52.42 16.44 33.86
C MET A 179 -51.16 15.75 33.32
N GLN A 180 -51.24 14.42 33.19
CA GLN A 180 -50.26 13.53 32.57
C GLN A 180 -50.59 13.33 31.08
N THR A 181 -49.58 13.17 30.22
CA THR A 181 -49.68 12.68 28.84
C THR A 181 -48.72 11.51 28.62
N GLU A 182 -49.23 10.39 28.05
CA GLU A 182 -48.56 9.14 27.76
C GLU A 182 -47.78 9.20 26.43
N PRO A 183 -46.72 8.35 26.20
CA PRO A 183 -45.97 8.29 24.94
C PRO A 183 -46.53 7.25 23.97
N GLU A 184 -46.62 7.63 22.72
CA GLU A 184 -46.94 6.76 21.59
C GLU A 184 -45.85 5.75 21.26
N GLN A 185 -46.23 4.46 21.15
CA GLN A 185 -45.42 3.35 20.67
C GLN A 185 -45.36 3.34 19.14
N GLN A 186 -44.12 3.38 18.58
CA GLN A 186 -43.85 3.15 17.15
C GLN A 186 -43.94 1.66 16.82
N LYS A 187 -44.78 1.28 15.87
CA LYS A 187 -44.92 -0.06 15.29
C LYS A 187 -43.75 -0.34 14.34
N PRO A 188 -43.25 -1.59 14.24
CA PRO A 188 -42.19 -1.95 13.27
C PRO A 188 -42.72 -1.86 11.84
N GLN A 189 -42.09 -1.05 11.04
CA GLN A 189 -42.38 -0.95 9.60
C GLN A 189 -41.88 -2.21 8.88
N HIS A 190 -42.76 -3.06 8.35
CA HIS A 190 -42.46 -4.07 7.38
C HIS A 190 -41.91 -3.39 6.11
N LYS A 191 -40.65 -3.71 5.73
CA LYS A 191 -40.10 -3.24 4.45
C LYS A 191 -41.03 -3.66 3.32
N VAL A 192 -41.57 -2.72 2.61
CA VAL A 192 -42.46 -2.94 1.46
C VAL A 192 -41.67 -3.64 0.36
N PRO A 193 -42.23 -4.62 -0.38
CA PRO A 193 -41.56 -5.29 -1.51
C PRO A 193 -40.90 -4.31 -2.51
N TRP A 194 -41.46 -3.14 -2.65
CA TRP A 194 -40.91 -2.05 -3.47
C TRP A 194 -39.54 -1.56 -3.02
N ASP A 195 -39.33 -1.39 -1.73
CA ASP A 195 -38.04 -0.90 -1.20
C ASP A 195 -36.93 -1.92 -1.40
N LEU A 196 -37.25 -3.22 -1.28
CA LEU A 196 -36.32 -4.31 -1.58
C LEU A 196 -35.95 -4.35 -3.06
N PHE A 197 -36.92 -4.16 -3.95
CA PHE A 197 -36.68 -4.08 -5.38
C PHE A 197 -35.76 -2.91 -5.76
N ILE A 198 -36.02 -1.73 -5.23
CA ILE A 198 -35.16 -0.54 -5.44
C ILE A 198 -33.75 -0.77 -4.88
N GLN A 199 -33.64 -1.44 -3.75
CA GLN A 199 -32.32 -1.76 -3.16
C GLN A 199 -31.53 -2.74 -4.02
N ARG A 200 -32.16 -3.78 -4.59
CA ARG A 200 -31.55 -4.71 -5.56
C ARG A 200 -31.10 -3.97 -6.82
N LEU A 201 -31.96 -3.11 -7.39
CA LEU A 201 -31.59 -2.30 -8.55
C LEU A 201 -30.38 -1.41 -8.32
N LYS A 202 -30.26 -0.78 -7.15
CA LYS A 202 -29.08 0.02 -6.81
C LYS A 202 -27.79 -0.81 -6.78
N ILE A 203 -27.84 -2.03 -6.24
CA ILE A 203 -26.69 -2.96 -6.25
C ILE A 203 -26.31 -3.34 -7.68
N LEU A 204 -27.30 -3.56 -8.56
CA LEU A 204 -27.04 -3.86 -9.97
C LEU A 204 -26.46 -2.64 -10.71
N CYS A 205 -26.92 -1.42 -10.43
CA CYS A 205 -26.31 -0.20 -10.96
C CYS A 205 -24.82 -0.07 -10.60
N GLU A 206 -24.45 -0.36 -9.35
CA GLU A 206 -23.04 -0.35 -8.93
C GLU A 206 -22.20 -1.41 -9.66
N LYS A 207 -22.78 -2.56 -10.01
CA LYS A 207 -22.13 -3.60 -10.82
C LYS A 207 -22.00 -3.18 -12.29
N GLU A 208 -23.06 -2.62 -12.88
CA GLU A 208 -23.06 -2.09 -14.24
C GLU A 208 -22.00 -1.01 -14.45
N GLU A 209 -21.87 -0.08 -13.49
CA GLU A 209 -20.89 0.99 -13.56
C GLU A 209 -19.44 0.44 -13.70
N LYS A 210 -19.16 -0.70 -13.06
CA LYS A 210 -17.88 -1.41 -13.17
C LYS A 210 -17.68 -2.15 -14.49
N LEU A 211 -18.77 -2.54 -15.14
CA LEU A 211 -18.76 -3.36 -16.37
C LEU A 211 -19.04 -2.55 -17.65
N GLY A 212 -19.40 -1.26 -17.50
CA GLY A 212 -19.67 -0.38 -18.63
C GLY A 212 -21.06 -0.56 -19.26
N GLU A 213 -22.00 -1.17 -18.54
CA GLU A 213 -23.38 -1.38 -18.96
C GLU A 213 -24.30 -0.28 -18.39
N SER A 214 -25.56 -0.19 -18.85
CA SER A 214 -26.47 0.88 -18.42
C SER A 214 -27.95 0.48 -18.26
N GLN A 215 -28.29 -0.80 -18.34
CA GLN A 215 -29.67 -1.29 -18.30
C GLN A 215 -30.31 -1.18 -16.91
N ALA A 216 -29.55 -1.45 -15.83
CA ALA A 216 -30.05 -1.30 -14.47
C ALA A 216 -30.33 0.16 -14.14
N HIS A 217 -29.49 1.08 -14.63
CA HIS A 217 -29.69 2.52 -14.47
C HIS A 217 -31.00 3.00 -15.14
N GLN A 218 -31.28 2.52 -16.34
CA GLN A 218 -32.54 2.83 -17.01
C GLN A 218 -33.74 2.32 -16.23
N MET A 219 -33.67 1.06 -15.76
CA MET A 219 -34.75 0.46 -14.96
C MET A 219 -34.96 1.18 -13.62
N LEU A 220 -33.88 1.65 -12.98
CA LEU A 220 -33.95 2.43 -11.76
C LEU A 220 -34.61 3.78 -11.97
N GLU A 221 -34.35 4.43 -13.10
CA GLU A 221 -34.95 5.70 -13.44
C GLU A 221 -36.45 5.55 -13.77
N GLU A 222 -36.84 4.50 -14.54
CA GLU A 222 -38.23 4.14 -14.75
C GLU A 222 -38.96 3.87 -13.43
N ALA A 223 -38.31 3.17 -12.49
CA ALA A 223 -38.86 2.89 -11.18
C ALA A 223 -39.12 4.19 -10.38
N ARG A 224 -38.19 5.15 -10.43
CA ARG A 224 -38.34 6.46 -9.77
C ARG A 224 -39.51 7.27 -10.28
N GLN A 225 -39.78 7.16 -11.56
CA GLN A 225 -40.89 7.86 -12.20
C GLN A 225 -42.26 7.17 -12.01
N THR A 226 -42.27 5.94 -11.48
CA THR A 226 -43.49 5.14 -11.31
C THR A 226 -44.32 5.62 -10.14
N ALA A 227 -45.58 6.03 -10.41
CA ALA A 227 -46.54 6.46 -9.42
C ALA A 227 -46.86 5.34 -8.40
N PRO A 228 -47.10 5.66 -7.10
CA PRO A 228 -47.34 4.66 -6.06
C PRO A 228 -48.42 3.62 -6.37
N ALA A 229 -49.49 4.03 -7.03
CA ALA A 229 -50.60 3.15 -7.43
C ALA A 229 -50.19 2.09 -8.48
N ARG A 230 -49.14 2.31 -9.24
CA ARG A 230 -48.66 1.42 -10.33
C ARG A 230 -47.45 0.55 -9.92
N ARG A 231 -46.93 0.69 -8.72
CA ARG A 231 -45.69 -0.01 -8.27
C ARG A 231 -45.82 -1.53 -8.33
N ASN A 232 -46.95 -2.09 -7.89
CA ASN A 232 -47.16 -3.53 -7.95
C ASN A 232 -47.17 -4.10 -9.37
N LEU A 233 -47.78 -3.36 -10.30
CA LEU A 233 -47.77 -3.74 -11.71
C LEU A 233 -46.37 -3.65 -12.32
N PHE A 234 -45.61 -2.61 -11.96
CA PHE A 234 -44.21 -2.45 -12.37
C PHE A 234 -43.34 -3.60 -11.87
N LEU A 235 -43.49 -4.01 -10.60
CA LEU A 235 -42.76 -5.14 -10.03
C LEU A 235 -43.00 -6.42 -10.83
N LEU A 236 -44.25 -6.75 -11.10
CA LEU A 236 -44.61 -7.94 -11.88
C LEU A 236 -44.06 -7.91 -13.30
N GLN A 237 -44.03 -6.75 -13.96
CA GLN A 237 -43.52 -6.60 -15.31
C GLN A 237 -41.99 -6.62 -15.40
N LYS A 238 -41.30 -6.15 -14.39
CA LYS A 238 -39.84 -5.95 -14.42
C LYS A 238 -39.06 -7.02 -13.66
N GLN A 239 -39.71 -7.91 -12.92
CA GLN A 239 -39.03 -8.94 -12.14
C GLN A 239 -38.20 -9.87 -13.02
N ASP A 240 -38.76 -10.39 -14.11
CA ASP A 240 -38.08 -11.28 -15.06
C ASP A 240 -36.88 -10.57 -15.73
N GLN A 241 -37.05 -9.29 -16.09
CA GLN A 241 -35.98 -8.48 -16.66
C GLN A 241 -34.83 -8.25 -15.67
N MET A 242 -35.16 -8.03 -14.41
CA MET A 242 -34.17 -7.88 -13.35
C MET A 242 -33.39 -9.17 -13.12
N GLU A 243 -34.04 -10.33 -13.09
CA GLU A 243 -33.40 -11.63 -12.94
C GLU A 243 -32.48 -11.96 -14.13
N GLN A 244 -32.92 -11.66 -15.37
CA GLN A 244 -32.09 -11.80 -16.58
C GLN A 244 -30.85 -10.90 -16.50
N LEU A 245 -31.01 -9.65 -16.07
CA LEU A 245 -29.91 -8.70 -15.92
C LEU A 245 -28.92 -9.17 -14.86
N GLU A 246 -29.41 -9.69 -13.73
CA GLU A 246 -28.54 -10.28 -12.69
C GLU A 246 -27.67 -11.42 -13.26
N GLN A 247 -28.27 -12.31 -14.07
CA GLN A 247 -27.54 -13.42 -14.70
C GLN A 247 -26.52 -12.93 -15.73
N GLN A 248 -26.89 -11.94 -16.56
CA GLN A 248 -25.97 -11.35 -17.54
C GLN A 248 -24.77 -10.67 -16.87
N LEU A 249 -25.01 -9.86 -15.85
CA LEU A 249 -23.94 -9.18 -15.11
C LEU A 249 -23.03 -10.18 -14.38
N ALA A 250 -23.58 -11.27 -13.82
CA ALA A 250 -22.79 -12.32 -13.23
C ALA A 250 -21.88 -13.02 -14.27
N ALA A 251 -22.41 -13.35 -15.45
CA ALA A 251 -21.62 -13.96 -16.52
C ALA A 251 -20.50 -13.02 -17.03
N LEU A 252 -20.78 -11.71 -17.16
CA LEU A 252 -19.75 -10.73 -17.54
C LEU A 252 -18.68 -10.56 -16.47
N GLU A 253 -19.05 -10.59 -15.19
CA GLU A 253 -18.11 -10.53 -14.08
C GLU A 253 -17.18 -11.76 -14.07
N ASP A 254 -17.71 -12.97 -14.34
CA ASP A 254 -16.92 -14.21 -14.46
C ASP A 254 -15.91 -14.12 -15.62
N VAL A 255 -16.35 -13.66 -16.82
CA VAL A 255 -15.45 -13.48 -17.98
C VAL A 255 -14.35 -12.48 -17.67
N ARG A 256 -14.66 -11.38 -17.00
CA ARG A 256 -13.69 -10.38 -16.58
C ARG A 256 -12.68 -10.96 -15.57
N GLN A 257 -13.15 -11.70 -14.57
CA GLN A 257 -12.26 -12.33 -13.58
C GLN A 257 -11.28 -13.32 -14.22
N ILE A 258 -11.73 -14.11 -15.22
CA ILE A 258 -10.85 -15.02 -15.98
C ILE A 258 -9.80 -14.22 -16.76
N GLY A 259 -10.19 -13.14 -17.43
CA GLY A 259 -9.27 -12.27 -18.16
C GLY A 259 -8.25 -11.59 -17.27
N ASP A 260 -8.68 -11.10 -16.10
CA ASP A 260 -7.80 -10.49 -15.10
C ASP A 260 -6.82 -11.51 -14.50
N ALA A 261 -7.26 -12.76 -14.24
CA ALA A 261 -6.40 -13.84 -13.76
C ALA A 261 -5.34 -14.24 -14.80
N HIS A 262 -5.72 -14.36 -16.08
CA HIS A 262 -4.78 -14.65 -17.17
C HIS A 262 -3.73 -13.55 -17.33
N ARG A 263 -4.16 -12.30 -17.37
CA ARG A 263 -3.26 -11.15 -17.42
C ARG A 263 -2.29 -11.14 -16.25
N GLN A 264 -2.78 -11.44 -15.05
CA GLN A 264 -1.94 -11.51 -13.85
C GLN A 264 -0.89 -12.62 -13.95
N GLN A 265 -1.24 -13.78 -14.48
CA GLN A 265 -0.29 -14.87 -14.74
C GLN A 265 0.80 -14.44 -15.72
N LEU A 266 0.46 -13.74 -16.78
CA LEU A 266 1.44 -13.21 -17.74
C LEU A 266 2.37 -12.17 -17.11
N GLN A 267 1.87 -11.32 -16.22
CA GLN A 267 2.70 -10.38 -15.46
C GLN A 267 3.68 -11.09 -14.52
N ASP A 268 3.22 -12.13 -13.81
CA ASP A 268 4.10 -12.91 -12.93
C ASP A 268 5.21 -13.63 -13.75
N GLN A 269 4.88 -14.15 -14.94
CA GLN A 269 5.87 -14.73 -15.87
C GLN A 269 6.85 -13.67 -16.37
N TYR A 270 6.38 -12.48 -16.71
CA TYR A 270 7.24 -11.37 -17.14
C TYR A 270 8.26 -10.98 -16.06
N LEU A 271 7.80 -10.81 -14.83
CA LEU A 271 8.68 -10.51 -13.69
C LEU A 271 9.72 -11.61 -13.45
N ALA A 272 9.30 -12.87 -13.53
CA ALA A 272 10.19 -14.02 -13.40
C ALA A 272 11.27 -14.03 -14.50
N LEU A 273 10.89 -13.77 -15.75
CA LEU A 273 11.81 -13.71 -16.88
C LEU A 273 12.79 -12.53 -16.77
N CYS A 274 12.33 -11.35 -16.35
CA CYS A 274 13.23 -10.22 -16.09
C CYS A 274 14.28 -10.58 -15.03
N MET A 275 13.86 -11.25 -13.94
CA MET A 275 14.81 -11.71 -12.91
C MET A 275 15.81 -12.72 -13.45
N LEU A 276 15.37 -13.72 -14.24
CA LEU A 276 16.24 -14.74 -14.83
C LEU A 276 17.21 -14.18 -15.87
N CYS A 277 16.79 -13.15 -16.62
CA CYS A 277 17.65 -12.46 -17.61
C CYS A 277 18.53 -11.36 -16.99
N GLY A 278 18.26 -10.94 -15.75
CA GLY A 278 18.92 -9.80 -15.12
C GLY A 278 18.53 -8.46 -15.76
N GLU A 279 17.39 -8.40 -16.44
CA GLU A 279 16.85 -7.19 -17.05
C GLU A 279 15.99 -6.38 -16.06
N GLN A 280 15.97 -5.06 -16.23
CA GLN A 280 15.05 -4.20 -15.48
C GLN A 280 13.65 -4.32 -16.05
N THR A 281 12.64 -4.29 -15.17
CA THR A 281 11.23 -4.31 -15.56
C THR A 281 10.88 -2.97 -16.25
N VAL A 282 10.52 -3.03 -17.53
CA VAL A 282 10.18 -1.86 -18.36
C VAL A 282 8.66 -1.73 -18.52
N LEU A 283 7.97 -2.89 -18.65
CA LEU A 283 6.50 -2.88 -18.84
C LEU A 283 5.78 -2.41 -17.58
N THR A 284 4.83 -1.50 -17.78
CA THR A 284 3.97 -0.98 -16.72
C THR A 284 2.85 -1.98 -16.39
N SER A 285 2.25 -1.84 -15.23
CA SER A 285 1.06 -2.62 -14.85
C SER A 285 -0.15 -2.45 -15.79
N SER A 286 -0.11 -1.45 -16.69
CA SER A 286 -1.15 -1.17 -17.67
C SER A 286 -0.94 -1.87 -19.03
N ALA A 287 0.18 -2.60 -19.24
CA ALA A 287 0.43 -3.35 -20.46
C ALA A 287 -0.71 -4.33 -20.76
N ASP A 288 -1.08 -4.48 -22.04
CA ASP A 288 -2.13 -5.41 -22.43
C ASP A 288 -1.61 -6.87 -22.46
N THR A 289 -2.50 -7.84 -22.62
CA THR A 289 -2.16 -9.27 -22.65
C THR A 289 -1.28 -9.61 -23.84
N THR A 290 -1.48 -8.99 -24.97
CA THR A 290 -0.74 -9.25 -26.24
C THR A 290 0.70 -8.75 -26.12
N GLU A 291 0.87 -7.57 -25.53
CA GLU A 291 2.19 -6.99 -25.26
C GLU A 291 2.98 -7.85 -24.25
N LEU A 292 2.32 -8.32 -23.19
CA LEU A 292 2.92 -9.22 -22.19
C LEU A 292 3.31 -10.57 -22.80
N GLU A 293 2.48 -11.16 -23.65
CA GLU A 293 2.78 -12.42 -24.35
C GLU A 293 4.01 -12.28 -25.27
N LEU A 294 4.05 -11.19 -26.05
CA LEU A 294 5.16 -10.94 -26.98
C LEU A 294 6.49 -10.74 -26.21
N GLU A 295 6.46 -9.98 -25.15
CA GLU A 295 7.65 -9.70 -24.35
C GLU A 295 8.11 -10.93 -23.56
N ASN A 296 7.18 -11.71 -23.02
CA ASN A 296 7.49 -13.00 -22.40
C ASN A 296 8.16 -13.96 -23.39
N ALA A 297 7.66 -14.02 -24.63
CA ALA A 297 8.28 -14.83 -25.68
C ALA A 297 9.69 -14.36 -26.01
N ARG A 298 9.93 -13.03 -26.13
CA ARG A 298 11.25 -12.44 -26.38
C ARG A 298 12.23 -12.79 -25.27
N LEU A 299 11.86 -12.53 -24.01
CA LEU A 299 12.71 -12.79 -22.84
C LEU A 299 13.02 -14.27 -22.67
N PHE A 300 12.03 -15.14 -22.85
CA PHE A 300 12.23 -16.60 -22.77
C PHE A 300 13.18 -17.08 -23.87
N HIS A 301 13.07 -16.56 -25.08
CA HIS A 301 14.00 -16.87 -26.17
C HIS A 301 15.42 -16.44 -25.81
N GLN A 302 15.61 -15.24 -25.29
CA GLN A 302 16.90 -14.71 -24.84
C GLN A 302 17.51 -15.57 -23.72
N TYR A 303 16.70 -15.90 -22.70
CA TYR A 303 17.12 -16.77 -21.60
C TYR A 303 17.59 -18.14 -22.08
N ARG A 304 16.81 -18.75 -22.98
CA ARG A 304 17.16 -20.03 -23.60
C ARG A 304 18.46 -19.94 -24.36
N GLN A 305 18.65 -18.92 -25.17
CA GLN A 305 19.92 -18.73 -25.94
C GLN A 305 21.11 -18.62 -24.98
N GLU A 306 20.98 -17.90 -23.88
CA GLU A 306 22.05 -17.78 -22.90
C GLU A 306 22.36 -19.11 -22.23
N LYS A 307 21.35 -19.91 -21.88
CA LYS A 307 21.56 -21.27 -21.35
C LYS A 307 22.20 -22.22 -22.37
N GLU A 308 21.81 -22.16 -23.63
CA GLU A 308 22.48 -22.89 -24.71
C GLU A 308 23.96 -22.48 -24.84
N ARG A 309 24.24 -21.18 -24.75
CA ARG A 309 25.60 -20.64 -24.75
C ARG A 309 26.44 -21.12 -23.57
N GLN A 310 25.90 -21.07 -22.38
CA GLN A 310 26.55 -21.55 -21.15
C GLN A 310 26.86 -23.06 -21.25
N TYR A 311 25.89 -23.85 -21.74
CA TYR A 311 26.09 -25.27 -21.94
C TYR A 311 27.27 -25.59 -22.82
N VAL A 312 27.36 -24.92 -23.99
CA VAL A 312 28.48 -25.12 -24.95
C VAL A 312 29.81 -24.67 -24.34
N THR A 313 29.85 -23.52 -23.67
CA THR A 313 31.04 -23.00 -22.99
C THR A 313 31.56 -23.99 -21.96
N ASN A 314 30.65 -24.49 -21.10
CA ASN A 314 30.98 -25.44 -20.03
C ASN A 314 31.49 -26.79 -20.61
N ALA A 315 30.87 -27.27 -21.69
CA ALA A 315 31.30 -28.49 -22.35
C ALA A 315 32.68 -28.31 -22.98
N LEU A 316 32.92 -27.17 -23.64
CA LEU A 316 34.22 -26.84 -24.24
C LEU A 316 35.31 -26.75 -23.16
N SER A 317 35.10 -26.05 -22.07
CA SER A 317 36.05 -25.97 -20.95
C SER A 317 36.42 -27.35 -20.40
N ARG A 318 35.42 -28.21 -20.15
CA ARG A 318 35.65 -29.58 -19.66
C ARG A 318 36.43 -30.43 -20.64
N VAL A 319 36.20 -30.29 -21.94
CA VAL A 319 36.94 -30.99 -22.96
C VAL A 319 38.36 -30.49 -23.03
N LEU A 320 38.59 -29.18 -23.02
CA LEU A 320 39.95 -28.58 -23.04
C LEU A 320 40.77 -28.99 -21.81
N GLU A 321 40.15 -29.03 -20.63
CA GLU A 321 40.79 -29.53 -19.41
C GLU A 321 41.29 -30.97 -19.51
N GLN A 322 40.59 -31.87 -20.26
CA GLN A 322 41.04 -33.24 -20.54
C GLN A 322 42.33 -33.29 -21.38
N PHE A 323 42.60 -32.23 -22.12
CA PHE A 323 43.84 -32.07 -22.92
C PHE A 323 44.88 -31.24 -22.17
N GLY A 324 44.71 -30.95 -20.87
CA GLY A 324 45.66 -30.20 -20.06
C GLY A 324 45.65 -28.68 -20.33
N ILE A 325 44.54 -28.19 -20.91
CA ILE A 325 44.36 -26.77 -21.23
C ILE A 325 43.42 -26.18 -20.14
N GLU A 326 43.98 -25.37 -19.27
CA GLU A 326 43.27 -24.87 -18.09
C GLU A 326 42.56 -23.54 -18.38
N PHE A 327 41.37 -23.39 -17.87
CA PHE A 327 40.62 -22.14 -17.97
C PHE A 327 41.26 -21.06 -17.07
N GLU A 328 41.51 -19.87 -17.64
CA GLU A 328 42.13 -18.75 -16.93
C GLU A 328 41.16 -17.61 -16.69
N GLU A 329 40.48 -17.15 -17.73
CA GLU A 329 39.66 -15.94 -17.64
C GLU A 329 38.49 -15.95 -18.65
N MET A 330 37.39 -15.29 -18.25
CA MET A 330 36.25 -15.02 -19.11
C MET A 330 35.91 -13.52 -19.08
N GLN A 331 35.85 -12.90 -20.24
CA GLN A 331 35.49 -11.50 -20.42
C GLN A 331 34.38 -11.38 -21.47
N THR A 332 33.41 -10.49 -21.21
CA THR A 332 32.45 -10.09 -22.24
C THR A 332 32.91 -8.76 -22.82
N THR A 333 33.09 -8.72 -24.12
CA THR A 333 33.48 -7.50 -24.84
C THR A 333 32.32 -6.50 -24.89
N ALA A 334 32.65 -5.24 -25.21
CA ALA A 334 31.61 -4.19 -25.36
C ALA A 334 30.59 -4.51 -26.47
N ASN A 335 30.94 -5.37 -27.43
CA ASN A 335 30.07 -5.80 -28.51
C ASN A 335 29.28 -7.07 -28.19
N GLY A 336 29.27 -7.54 -26.91
CA GLY A 336 28.56 -8.73 -26.48
C GLY A 336 29.27 -10.06 -26.77
N HIS A 337 30.41 -10.06 -27.49
CA HIS A 337 31.15 -11.29 -27.72
C HIS A 337 31.81 -11.81 -26.44
N LEU A 338 31.73 -13.12 -26.24
CA LEU A 338 32.39 -13.77 -25.10
C LEU A 338 33.80 -14.12 -25.49
N HIS A 339 34.77 -13.65 -24.73
CA HIS A 339 36.16 -13.94 -24.86
C HIS A 339 36.60 -14.83 -23.69
N LEU A 340 37.06 -16.05 -24.05
CA LEU A 340 37.55 -17.06 -23.12
C LEU A 340 39.04 -17.19 -23.28
N LYS A 341 39.78 -17.23 -22.21
CA LYS A 341 41.21 -17.37 -22.17
C LYS A 341 41.59 -18.63 -21.41
N TYR A 342 42.41 -19.45 -22.02
CA TYR A 342 42.88 -20.71 -21.48
C TYR A 342 44.40 -20.76 -21.49
N GLN A 343 45.01 -21.29 -20.43
CA GLN A 343 46.42 -21.52 -20.33
C GLN A 343 46.75 -22.90 -20.93
N VAL A 344 47.57 -22.91 -21.97
CA VAL A 344 48.03 -24.14 -22.59
C VAL A 344 49.37 -24.57 -22.00
N SER A 345 50.26 -23.61 -21.74
CA SER A 345 51.54 -23.80 -21.06
C SER A 345 51.98 -22.49 -20.41
N GLN A 346 53.15 -22.46 -19.78
CA GLN A 346 53.69 -21.21 -19.20
C GLN A 346 53.92 -20.11 -20.29
N GLN A 347 54.10 -20.51 -21.55
CA GLN A 347 54.44 -19.60 -22.67
C GLN A 347 53.36 -19.55 -23.73
N ALA A 348 52.20 -20.19 -23.53
CA ALA A 348 51.18 -20.24 -24.56
C ALA A 348 49.75 -20.20 -23.97
N GLN A 349 48.91 -19.44 -24.62
CA GLN A 349 47.50 -19.26 -24.29
C GLN A 349 46.61 -19.52 -25.50
N LEU A 350 45.44 -20.07 -25.26
CA LEU A 350 44.37 -20.20 -26.23
C LEU A 350 43.29 -19.16 -25.94
N HIS A 351 43.05 -18.28 -26.86
CA HIS A 351 42.01 -17.29 -26.85
C HIS A 351 40.84 -17.79 -27.69
N ILE A 352 39.66 -17.89 -27.11
CA ILE A 352 38.46 -18.30 -27.82
C ILE A 352 37.45 -17.15 -27.77
N THR A 353 37.11 -16.60 -28.90
CA THR A 353 36.10 -15.59 -29.08
C THR A 353 34.83 -16.25 -29.59
N ARG A 354 33.74 -16.10 -28.89
CA ARG A 354 32.42 -16.60 -29.32
C ARG A 354 31.57 -15.43 -29.80
N SER A 355 31.09 -15.52 -31.03
CA SER A 355 30.11 -14.57 -31.57
C SER A 355 28.70 -14.85 -31.07
N ASP A 356 27.81 -13.87 -31.18
CA ASP A 356 26.38 -14.02 -30.89
C ASP A 356 25.69 -15.03 -31.81
N THR A 357 26.22 -15.25 -33.01
CA THR A 357 25.70 -16.22 -33.96
C THR A 357 26.10 -17.67 -33.65
N GLY A 358 26.89 -17.91 -32.60
CA GLY A 358 27.39 -19.23 -32.24
C GLY A 358 28.65 -19.67 -32.98
N ALA A 359 29.32 -18.79 -33.68
CA ALA A 359 30.64 -19.08 -34.25
C ALA A 359 31.72 -18.94 -33.16
N PHE A 360 32.67 -19.85 -33.19
CA PHE A 360 33.91 -19.75 -32.40
C PHE A 360 35.07 -19.38 -33.24
N GLU A 361 35.87 -18.46 -32.77
CA GLU A 361 37.18 -18.17 -33.31
C GLU A 361 38.21 -18.50 -32.24
N MET A 362 39.09 -19.47 -32.53
CA MET A 362 40.15 -19.91 -31.62
C MET A 362 41.48 -19.38 -32.15
N GLN A 363 42.12 -18.57 -31.31
CA GLN A 363 43.43 -18.00 -31.61
C GLN A 363 44.47 -18.50 -30.63
N PHE A 364 45.53 -19.10 -31.12
CA PHE A 364 46.68 -19.48 -30.32
C PHE A 364 47.62 -18.30 -30.21
N ALA A 365 48.07 -17.98 -29.01
CA ALA A 365 48.93 -16.86 -28.70
C ALA A 365 50.12 -17.30 -27.82
N GLY A 366 51.32 -16.88 -28.15
CA GLY A 366 52.47 -17.01 -27.30
C GLY A 366 52.53 -15.90 -26.24
N THR A 367 53.06 -16.20 -25.07
CA THR A 367 53.32 -15.24 -23.98
C THR A 367 54.80 -15.20 -23.65
N ILE A 368 55.41 -14.01 -23.59
CA ILE A 368 56.82 -13.81 -23.29
C ILE A 368 57.06 -12.81 -22.19
N GLU A 369 58.11 -12.95 -21.41
CA GLU A 369 58.53 -12.04 -20.33
C GLU A 369 59.46 -10.92 -20.86
N GLY A 370 59.25 -10.37 -22.00
CA GLY A 370 60.11 -9.34 -22.57
C GLY A 370 59.43 -8.58 -23.70
N GLU A 371 60.11 -7.60 -24.29
CA GLU A 371 59.59 -6.84 -25.41
C GLU A 371 59.66 -7.61 -26.74
N THR A 372 60.61 -8.54 -26.89
CA THR A 372 60.83 -9.32 -28.11
C THR A 372 61.10 -10.79 -27.79
N ALA A 373 60.42 -11.70 -28.51
CA ALA A 373 60.62 -13.13 -28.37
C ALA A 373 61.97 -13.53 -29.01
N SER A 374 62.75 -14.39 -28.33
CA SER A 374 63.91 -15.05 -28.91
C SER A 374 63.45 -16.05 -29.96
N MET A 375 64.43 -16.45 -30.88
CA MET A 375 64.12 -17.45 -31.88
C MET A 375 63.72 -18.81 -31.32
N ASP A 376 64.31 -19.20 -30.17
CA ASP A 376 63.97 -20.45 -29.49
C ASP A 376 62.55 -20.40 -28.82
N GLU A 377 62.19 -19.29 -28.24
CA GLU A 377 60.83 -19.09 -27.69
C GLU A 377 59.79 -19.13 -28.83
N LYS A 378 60.04 -18.45 -29.95
CA LYS A 378 59.15 -18.52 -31.11
C LYS A 378 58.96 -19.94 -31.61
N ARG A 379 60.04 -20.71 -31.67
CA ARG A 379 60.02 -22.12 -32.10
C ARG A 379 59.21 -22.99 -31.14
N GLN A 380 59.40 -22.83 -29.85
CA GLN A 380 58.59 -23.55 -28.84
C GLN A 380 57.13 -23.21 -28.91
N ILE A 381 56.75 -21.94 -29.04
CA ILE A 381 55.36 -21.50 -29.19
C ILE A 381 54.75 -22.09 -30.48
N LEU A 382 55.51 -22.12 -31.58
CA LEU A 382 55.07 -22.69 -32.85
C LEU A 382 54.85 -24.22 -32.74
N GLU A 383 55.73 -24.96 -32.06
CA GLU A 383 55.58 -26.40 -31.81
C GLU A 383 54.33 -26.68 -30.96
N GLN A 384 54.06 -25.85 -29.96
CA GLN A 384 52.84 -25.96 -29.14
C GLN A 384 51.56 -25.65 -29.94
N ALA A 385 51.61 -24.65 -30.83
CA ALA A 385 50.49 -24.33 -31.72
C ALA A 385 50.19 -25.48 -32.70
N HIS A 386 51.21 -26.10 -33.25
CA HIS A 386 51.03 -27.28 -34.11
C HIS A 386 50.48 -28.49 -33.33
N SER A 387 50.98 -28.70 -32.12
CA SER A 387 50.45 -29.74 -31.20
C SER A 387 48.96 -29.51 -30.93
N PHE A 388 48.57 -28.30 -30.60
CA PHE A 388 47.17 -27.96 -30.38
C PHE A 388 46.32 -28.23 -31.64
N CYS A 389 46.75 -27.76 -32.80
CA CYS A 389 46.02 -28.00 -34.05
C CYS A 389 45.86 -29.50 -34.35
N SER A 390 46.86 -30.36 -34.00
CA SER A 390 46.76 -31.82 -34.13
C SER A 390 45.73 -32.46 -33.20
N HIS A 391 45.39 -31.78 -32.07
CA HIS A 391 44.38 -32.23 -31.11
C HIS A 391 42.94 -31.79 -31.47
N LEU A 392 42.76 -30.82 -32.38
CA LEU A 392 41.42 -30.31 -32.74
C LEU A 392 40.42 -31.42 -33.16
N PRO A 393 40.78 -32.46 -33.95
CA PRO A 393 39.86 -33.54 -34.27
C PRO A 393 39.45 -34.34 -33.07
N LYS A 394 40.35 -34.53 -32.10
CA LYS A 394 40.04 -35.23 -30.82
C LYS A 394 39.14 -34.39 -29.92
N ILE A 395 39.39 -33.08 -29.89
CA ILE A 395 38.54 -32.12 -29.17
C ILE A 395 37.12 -32.12 -29.76
N ALA A 396 37.02 -32.08 -31.11
CA ALA A 396 35.73 -32.16 -31.78
C ALA A 396 34.98 -33.48 -31.49
N ALA A 397 35.69 -34.63 -31.51
CA ALA A 397 35.10 -35.93 -31.13
C ALA A 397 34.67 -35.98 -29.65
N ALA A 398 35.42 -35.38 -28.75
CA ALA A 398 35.05 -35.28 -27.34
C ALA A 398 33.79 -34.39 -27.12
N LEU A 399 33.69 -33.26 -27.86
CA LEU A 399 32.49 -32.41 -27.83
C LEU A 399 31.24 -33.14 -28.33
N GLN A 400 31.40 -34.05 -29.28
CA GLN A 400 30.28 -34.87 -29.77
C GLN A 400 29.65 -35.74 -28.66
N GLN A 401 30.43 -36.17 -27.66
CA GLN A 401 29.88 -36.89 -26.48
C GLN A 401 28.93 -36.01 -25.65
N TYR A 402 29.10 -34.68 -25.70
CA TYR A 402 28.19 -33.71 -25.11
C TYR A 402 27.03 -33.33 -26.05
N GLY A 403 26.89 -34.00 -27.22
CA GLY A 403 25.88 -33.68 -28.23
C GLY A 403 26.14 -32.34 -28.94
N ILE A 404 27.40 -31.93 -29.00
CA ILE A 404 27.82 -30.71 -29.70
C ILE A 404 28.59 -31.13 -30.95
N GLN A 405 28.01 -30.87 -32.12
CA GLN A 405 28.69 -31.03 -33.38
C GLN A 405 29.51 -29.77 -33.65
N PHE A 406 30.80 -29.94 -33.75
CA PHE A 406 31.75 -28.88 -33.99
C PHE A 406 32.21 -28.96 -35.46
N ASP A 407 31.85 -27.95 -36.24
CA ASP A 407 32.14 -27.90 -37.65
C ASP A 407 33.20 -26.81 -37.93
N GLN A 408 34.36 -27.25 -38.35
CA GLN A 408 35.50 -26.37 -38.65
C GLN A 408 35.27 -25.70 -40.01
N THR A 409 35.08 -24.39 -40.02
CA THR A 409 34.79 -23.61 -41.23
C THR A 409 36.05 -23.07 -41.91
N ALA A 410 37.07 -22.71 -41.13
CA ALA A 410 38.36 -22.27 -41.64
C ALA A 410 39.47 -22.58 -40.63
N MET A 411 40.64 -22.88 -41.14
CA MET A 411 41.84 -23.06 -40.33
C MET A 411 43.03 -22.43 -41.05
N GLN A 412 43.79 -21.65 -40.32
CA GLN A 412 45.08 -21.13 -40.76
C GLN A 412 46.18 -21.83 -39.99
N GLU A 413 47.01 -22.59 -40.67
CA GLU A 413 48.14 -23.27 -40.04
C GLU A 413 49.09 -22.28 -39.36
N PRO A 414 49.59 -22.64 -38.15
CA PRO A 414 50.56 -21.83 -37.46
C PRO A 414 51.87 -21.72 -38.26
N ASN A 415 52.35 -20.52 -38.40
CA ASN A 415 53.70 -20.25 -38.95
C ASN A 415 54.35 -19.08 -38.17
N GLU A 416 55.63 -18.84 -38.37
CA GLU A 416 56.40 -17.82 -37.63
C GLU A 416 55.83 -16.40 -37.78
N GLU A 417 55.15 -16.12 -38.92
CA GLU A 417 54.52 -14.80 -39.18
C GLU A 417 53.08 -14.66 -38.62
N THR A 418 52.44 -15.79 -38.39
CA THR A 418 51.00 -15.82 -38.04
C THR A 418 50.70 -16.07 -36.55
N VAL A 419 51.71 -16.52 -35.78
CA VAL A 419 51.52 -16.72 -34.32
C VAL A 419 51.57 -15.38 -33.60
N ALA A 420 50.46 -15.04 -32.91
CA ALA A 420 50.41 -13.85 -32.08
C ALA A 420 51.29 -14.03 -30.83
N ILE A 421 52.12 -13.04 -30.50
CA ILE A 421 52.97 -13.05 -29.31
C ILE A 421 52.63 -11.84 -28.45
N HIS A 422 52.27 -12.08 -27.22
CA HIS A 422 51.91 -11.05 -26.25
C HIS A 422 52.98 -10.93 -25.14
N SER A 423 53.38 -9.70 -24.80
CA SER A 423 54.26 -9.41 -23.68
C SER A 423 53.47 -9.32 -22.38
N ILE A 424 53.92 -10.09 -21.36
CA ILE A 424 53.27 -10.11 -20.05
C ILE A 424 53.36 -8.73 -19.33
N GLY A 425 54.39 -7.92 -19.63
CA GLY A 425 54.61 -6.60 -19.01
C GLY A 425 53.54 -5.55 -19.32
N GLN A 426 52.93 -5.57 -20.51
CA GLN A 426 51.91 -4.57 -20.89
C GLN A 426 50.55 -4.80 -20.24
N ASN A 427 50.20 -6.03 -19.90
CA ASN A 427 48.91 -6.34 -19.30
C ASN A 427 48.81 -5.99 -17.82
N ARG A 428 49.92 -5.96 -17.08
CA ARG A 428 49.93 -5.56 -15.65
C ARG A 428 49.68 -4.07 -15.46
N SER A 429 50.15 -3.20 -16.36
CA SER A 429 49.94 -1.75 -16.26
C SER A 429 48.46 -1.35 -16.51
N LEU A 430 47.78 -2.06 -17.40
CA LEU A 430 46.33 -1.84 -17.69
C LEU A 430 45.41 -2.33 -16.56
N GLN A 431 45.79 -3.39 -15.85
CA GLN A 431 45.02 -3.88 -14.71
C GLN A 431 45.23 -3.02 -13.44
N GLN A 432 46.41 -2.45 -13.23
CA GLN A 432 46.66 -1.55 -12.10
C GLN A 432 45.92 -0.21 -12.25
N SER A 433 45.88 0.36 -13.47
CA SER A 433 45.10 1.58 -13.73
C SER A 433 43.57 1.37 -13.58
N LYS A 434 43.03 0.21 -13.90
CA LYS A 434 41.64 -0.14 -13.70
C LYS A 434 41.25 -0.38 -12.24
N LYS A 435 42.19 -0.88 -11.40
CA LYS A 435 41.96 -1.05 -9.94
C LYS A 435 42.00 0.27 -9.18
N GLN A 436 42.79 1.24 -9.63
CA GLN A 436 42.82 2.58 -9.00
C GLN A 436 41.58 3.45 -9.30
N MET A 437 40.86 3.17 -10.42
CA MET A 437 39.61 3.88 -10.77
C MET A 437 38.33 3.34 -10.08
N LYS A 438 38.42 2.27 -9.29
CA LYS A 438 37.25 1.62 -8.63
C LYS A 438 37.20 1.79 -7.11
N MET A 439 37.73 2.87 -6.55
CA MET A 439 37.43 3.25 -5.17
C MET A 439 36.47 4.46 -5.16
N PRO A 440 35.18 4.28 -4.87
CA PRO A 440 34.35 5.40 -4.51
C PRO A 440 34.65 5.84 -3.09
N GLN A 441 34.76 7.14 -2.91
CA GLN A 441 34.71 7.81 -1.61
C GLN A 441 33.31 7.69 -0.99
#